data_c8375b9af268f01c9763c204386a5a4a
#
_entry.id   c8375b9af268f01c9763c204386a5a4a
#
_cell.length_a   1.000
_cell.length_b   1.000
_cell.length_c   1.000
_cell.angle_alpha   90.00
_cell.angle_beta   90.00
_cell.angle_gamma   90.00
#
_symmetry.space_group_name_H-M   'P 1'
#
loop_
_entity.id
_entity.type
_entity.pdbx_description
1 polymer ?
#
loop_
_entity_poly.entity_id
_entity_poly.type
_entity_poly.pdbx_seq_one_letter_code
_entity_poly.pdbx_strand_id
1 'polypeptide(L)'
;EEFAEKLKSSGNREDWKLGKKLEAKLRTFAPVCVRGEENQGSKFWGFGKTVYQELLSIISDPDYGDISDPVNGRDVVVEFLTAEETGASFPKTNIRVKPNQTPVTEDKAVLSTLLDDQKDIREVYNELSYDELAEALHDWLNPSDEDGEKGSEKTNTPATSKALESAVTSTTGVNDAFDDLFN
;
A
#
# COMPACT_ATOMS: atom_id res chain seq x y z
N GLU A 1 -3.10 9.62 13.18
CA GLU A 1 -3.94 10.58 12.41
C GLU A 1 -3.95 11.96 13.07
N GLU A 2 -4.19 12.08 14.38
CA GLU A 2 -4.25 13.35 15.12
C GLU A 2 -3.00 14.23 14.92
N PHE A 3 -1.81 13.63 14.98
CA PHE A 3 -0.55 14.34 14.74
C PHE A 3 -0.48 14.92 13.31
N ALA A 4 -0.89 14.15 12.31
CA ALA A 4 -0.93 14.62 10.93
C ALA A 4 -1.94 15.77 10.73
N GLU A 5 -3.06 15.75 11.44
CA GLU A 5 -4.07 16.82 11.42
C GLU A 5 -3.56 18.10 12.10
N LYS A 6 -2.89 17.97 13.24
CA LYS A 6 -2.24 19.11 13.91
C LYS A 6 -1.22 19.79 12.99
N LEU A 7 -0.35 19.03 12.35
CA LEU A 7 0.62 19.56 11.41
C LEU A 7 -0.05 20.27 10.22
N LYS A 8 -1.13 19.71 9.67
CA LYS A 8 -1.87 20.34 8.57
C LYS A 8 -2.55 21.65 8.97
N SER A 9 -2.90 21.81 10.25
CA SER A 9 -3.57 23.01 10.79
C SER A 9 -2.63 24.07 11.33
N SER A 10 -1.32 23.82 11.39
CA SER A 10 -0.31 24.76 11.94
C SER A 10 -0.17 26.08 11.16
N GLY A 11 -0.68 26.12 9.91
CA GLY A 11 -0.52 27.28 9.02
C GLY A 11 0.84 27.36 8.32
N ASN A 12 1.78 26.49 8.68
CA ASN A 12 3.10 26.39 8.05
C ASN A 12 3.05 25.42 6.86
N ARG A 13 3.61 25.82 5.71
CA ARG A 13 3.61 25.01 4.50
C ARG A 13 4.44 23.71 4.63
N GLU A 14 5.55 23.76 5.38
CA GLU A 14 6.40 22.58 5.58
C GLU A 14 5.74 21.57 6.50
N ASP A 15 5.10 22.02 7.58
CA ASP A 15 4.33 21.19 8.48
C ASP A 15 3.14 20.55 7.74
N TRP A 16 2.47 21.31 6.88
CA TRP A 16 1.38 20.78 6.05
C TRP A 16 1.86 19.66 5.12
N LYS A 17 3.04 19.81 4.49
CA LYS A 17 3.62 18.76 3.63
C LYS A 17 3.98 17.52 4.46
N LEU A 18 4.51 17.71 5.66
CA LEU A 18 4.85 16.63 6.58
C LEU A 18 3.57 15.91 7.02
N GLY A 19 2.55 16.64 7.47
CA GLY A 19 1.25 16.10 7.82
C GLY A 19 0.61 15.30 6.68
N LYS A 20 0.75 15.76 5.43
CA LYS A 20 0.29 15.01 4.24
C LYS A 20 1.04 13.69 4.02
N LYS A 21 2.31 13.60 4.38
CA LYS A 21 3.08 12.34 4.29
C LYS A 21 2.68 11.33 5.36
N LEU A 22 2.35 11.82 6.55
CA LEU A 22 1.94 11.02 7.70
C LEU A 22 0.44 10.65 7.68
N GLU A 23 -0.32 11.19 6.75
CA GLU A 23 -1.75 10.90 6.60
C GLU A 23 -1.98 9.42 6.26
N ALA A 24 -2.87 8.78 7.01
CA ALA A 24 -3.25 7.40 6.76
C ALA A 24 -3.85 7.24 5.35
N LYS A 25 -3.44 6.19 4.65
CA LYS A 25 -3.91 5.90 3.29
C LYS A 25 -4.65 4.57 3.27
N LEU A 26 -5.90 4.61 2.81
CA LEU A 26 -6.67 3.40 2.59
C LEU A 26 -6.00 2.53 1.52
N ARG A 27 -5.76 1.27 1.87
CA ARG A 27 -5.29 0.23 0.94
C ARG A 27 -6.30 -0.91 0.94
N THR A 28 -6.57 -1.42 -0.24
CA THR A 28 -7.38 -2.62 -0.43
C THR A 28 -6.46 -3.78 -0.77
N PHE A 29 -6.73 -4.93 -0.18
CA PHE A 29 -5.99 -6.17 -0.45
C PHE A 29 -6.94 -7.20 -1.02
N ALA A 30 -6.52 -7.89 -2.07
CA ALA A 30 -7.22 -9.02 -2.63
C ALA A 30 -6.29 -10.24 -2.66
N PRO A 31 -6.76 -11.42 -2.25
CA PRO A 31 -6.03 -12.66 -2.53
C PRO A 31 -6.07 -12.90 -4.05
N VAL A 32 -4.92 -13.18 -4.62
CA VAL A 32 -4.77 -13.42 -6.07
C VAL A 32 -3.90 -14.64 -6.32
N CYS A 33 -4.19 -15.32 -7.42
CA CYS A 33 -3.34 -16.37 -7.95
C CYS A 33 -2.61 -15.82 -9.19
N VAL A 34 -1.28 -15.92 -9.22
CA VAL A 34 -0.46 -15.47 -10.35
C VAL A 34 -0.38 -16.58 -11.37
N ARG A 35 -0.72 -16.28 -12.63
CA ARG A 35 -0.64 -17.27 -13.72
C ARG A 35 0.79 -17.78 -13.90
N GLY A 36 0.91 -19.11 -13.93
CA GLY A 36 2.18 -19.82 -14.00
C GLY A 36 2.82 -20.08 -12.63
N GLU A 37 2.22 -19.60 -11.56
CA GLU A 37 2.67 -19.76 -10.17
C GLU A 37 1.57 -20.34 -9.27
N GLU A 38 0.58 -21.03 -9.83
CA GLU A 38 -0.57 -21.56 -9.12
C GLU A 38 -0.19 -22.47 -7.95
N ASN A 39 0.91 -23.21 -8.10
CA ASN A 39 1.45 -24.10 -7.05
C ASN A 39 2.12 -23.37 -5.87
N GLN A 40 2.34 -22.05 -5.96
CA GLN A 40 2.92 -21.26 -4.88
C GLN A 40 1.87 -20.76 -3.88
N GLY A 41 0.60 -21.06 -4.12
CA GLY A 41 -0.51 -20.61 -3.29
C GLY A 41 -1.01 -19.21 -3.65
N SER A 42 -1.97 -18.72 -2.85
CA SER A 42 -2.50 -17.38 -3.01
C SER A 42 -1.53 -16.32 -2.48
N LYS A 43 -1.46 -15.16 -3.16
CA LYS A 43 -0.68 -13.99 -2.78
C LYS A 43 -1.61 -12.81 -2.54
N PHE A 44 -1.22 -11.87 -1.67
CA PHE A 44 -1.96 -10.63 -1.52
C PHE A 44 -1.50 -9.58 -2.52
N TRP A 45 -2.45 -9.05 -3.27
CA TRP A 45 -2.25 -7.87 -4.08
C TRP A 45 -2.82 -6.64 -3.38
N GLY A 46 -1.94 -5.71 -2.99
CA GLY A 46 -2.32 -4.45 -2.36
C GLY A 46 -2.42 -3.31 -3.38
N PHE A 47 -3.58 -2.62 -3.42
CA PHE A 47 -3.82 -1.51 -4.34
C PHE A 47 -4.57 -0.36 -3.69
N GLY A 48 -4.49 0.81 -4.32
CA GLY A 48 -5.14 2.04 -3.85
C GLY A 48 -6.55 2.22 -4.40
N LYS A 49 -7.17 3.33 -3.98
CA LYS A 49 -8.56 3.69 -4.31
C LYS A 49 -8.85 3.69 -5.82
N THR A 50 -7.92 4.16 -6.65
CA THR A 50 -8.13 4.28 -8.11
C THR A 50 -8.35 2.91 -8.74
N VAL A 51 -7.46 1.95 -8.46
CA VAL A 51 -7.58 0.57 -8.96
C VAL A 51 -8.83 -0.10 -8.39
N TYR A 52 -9.15 0.15 -7.11
CA TYR A 52 -10.37 -0.37 -6.49
C TYR A 52 -11.64 0.10 -7.24
N GLN A 53 -11.74 1.39 -7.54
CA GLN A 53 -12.87 1.96 -8.27
C GLN A 53 -12.97 1.39 -9.70
N GLU A 54 -11.84 1.18 -10.38
CA GLU A 54 -11.79 0.60 -11.72
C GLU A 54 -12.26 -0.86 -11.69
N LEU A 55 -11.81 -1.66 -10.73
CA LEU A 55 -12.28 -3.04 -10.54
C LEU A 55 -13.80 -3.10 -10.25
N LEU A 56 -14.31 -2.23 -9.38
CA LEU A 56 -15.74 -2.15 -9.09
C LEU A 56 -16.55 -1.78 -10.33
N SER A 57 -16.05 -0.86 -11.16
CA SER A 57 -16.72 -0.49 -12.42
C SER A 57 -16.83 -1.68 -13.37
N ILE A 58 -15.78 -2.50 -13.46
CA ILE A 58 -15.77 -3.71 -14.30
C ILE A 58 -16.73 -4.78 -13.75
N ILE A 59 -16.71 -5.03 -12.43
CA ILE A 59 -17.60 -6.01 -11.78
C ILE A 59 -19.08 -5.60 -11.91
N SER A 60 -19.34 -4.30 -11.94
CA SER A 60 -20.70 -3.77 -12.11
C SER A 60 -21.22 -3.89 -13.55
N ASP A 61 -20.36 -4.19 -14.51
CA ASP A 61 -20.74 -4.36 -15.91
C ASP A 61 -21.28 -5.79 -16.11
N PRO A 62 -22.57 -5.94 -16.53
CA PRO A 62 -23.18 -7.25 -16.71
C PRO A 62 -22.51 -8.12 -17.77
N ASP A 63 -21.75 -7.52 -18.70
CA ASP A 63 -21.03 -8.27 -19.76
C ASP A 63 -19.81 -9.02 -19.21
N TYR A 64 -19.25 -8.56 -18.08
CA TYR A 64 -18.13 -9.21 -17.42
C TYR A 64 -18.59 -10.21 -16.36
N GLY A 65 -19.63 -9.89 -15.62
CA GLY A 65 -20.11 -10.70 -14.49
C GLY A 65 -19.11 -10.75 -13.34
N ASP A 66 -19.15 -11.81 -12.55
CA ASP A 66 -18.21 -12.02 -11.44
C ASP A 66 -16.83 -12.45 -11.95
N ILE A 67 -15.94 -11.48 -12.08
CA ILE A 67 -14.56 -11.71 -12.54
C ILE A 67 -13.72 -12.47 -11.48
N SER A 68 -14.17 -12.52 -10.21
CA SER A 68 -13.47 -13.16 -9.11
C SER A 68 -13.84 -14.63 -8.89
N ASP A 69 -14.82 -15.14 -9.64
CA ASP A 69 -15.22 -16.55 -9.56
C ASP A 69 -14.02 -17.46 -9.90
N PRO A 70 -13.62 -18.40 -9.01
CA PRO A 70 -12.46 -19.25 -9.24
C PRO A 70 -12.62 -20.24 -10.40
N VAL A 71 -13.85 -20.49 -10.85
CA VAL A 71 -14.17 -21.44 -11.95
C VAL A 71 -14.53 -20.72 -13.24
N ASN A 72 -15.39 -19.70 -13.16
CA ASN A 72 -15.94 -18.98 -14.30
C ASN A 72 -15.50 -17.52 -14.35
N GLY A 73 -14.53 -17.14 -13.52
CA GLY A 73 -13.99 -15.79 -13.49
C GLY A 73 -13.13 -15.42 -14.69
N ARG A 74 -12.41 -14.34 -14.59
CA ARG A 74 -11.61 -13.80 -15.70
C ARG A 74 -10.23 -13.38 -15.20
N ASP A 75 -9.22 -13.56 -16.04
CA ASP A 75 -7.89 -13.06 -15.76
C ASP A 75 -7.86 -11.53 -15.78
N VAL A 76 -7.19 -10.96 -14.81
CA VAL A 76 -6.89 -9.54 -14.73
C VAL A 76 -5.42 -9.30 -15.05
N VAL A 77 -5.15 -8.53 -16.07
CA VAL A 77 -3.81 -8.09 -16.43
C VAL A 77 -3.52 -6.79 -15.72
N VAL A 78 -2.48 -6.78 -14.91
CA VAL A 78 -2.00 -5.61 -14.19
C VAL A 78 -0.72 -5.11 -14.84
N GLU A 79 -0.73 -3.86 -15.29
CA GLU A 79 0.40 -3.20 -15.91
C GLU A 79 0.81 -2.00 -15.09
N PHE A 80 2.01 -2.02 -14.55
CA PHE A 80 2.57 -0.89 -13.83
C PHE A 80 3.47 -0.08 -14.75
N LEU A 81 3.14 1.20 -14.90
CA LEU A 81 3.88 2.16 -15.71
C LEU A 81 4.56 3.18 -14.78
N THR A 82 5.85 3.36 -14.96
CA THR A 82 6.61 4.38 -14.22
C THR A 82 6.22 5.79 -14.66
N ALA A 83 6.58 6.79 -13.86
CA ALA A 83 6.38 8.19 -14.22
C ALA A 83 7.12 8.58 -15.51
N GLU A 84 8.28 7.98 -15.76
CA GLU A 84 9.08 8.21 -16.96
C GLU A 84 8.39 7.65 -18.21
N GLU A 85 7.84 6.44 -18.15
CA GLU A 85 7.14 5.80 -19.27
C GLU A 85 5.85 6.53 -19.65
N THR A 86 5.16 7.10 -18.65
CA THR A 86 3.91 7.83 -18.89
C THR A 86 4.10 9.30 -19.20
N GLY A 87 5.27 9.87 -18.94
CA GLY A 87 5.52 11.32 -18.96
C GLY A 87 4.72 12.10 -17.89
N ALA A 88 4.17 11.41 -16.89
CA ALA A 88 3.39 11.99 -15.80
C ALA A 88 4.24 12.21 -14.56
N SER A 89 3.72 12.97 -13.58
CA SER A 89 4.40 13.21 -12.31
C SER A 89 4.40 12.00 -11.37
N PHE A 90 3.56 10.98 -11.64
CA PHE A 90 3.38 9.81 -10.78
C PHE A 90 3.25 8.54 -11.61
N PRO A 91 3.69 7.38 -11.07
CA PRO A 91 3.47 6.10 -11.72
C PRO A 91 1.96 5.77 -11.79
N LYS A 92 1.59 4.99 -12.77
CA LYS A 92 0.21 4.56 -13.03
C LYS A 92 0.11 3.05 -13.08
N THR A 93 -0.91 2.51 -12.43
CA THR A 93 -1.30 1.10 -12.59
C THR A 93 -2.54 1.05 -13.47
N ASN A 94 -2.45 0.37 -14.61
CA ASN A 94 -3.58 0.07 -15.47
C ASN A 94 -4.04 -1.37 -15.20
N ILE A 95 -5.33 -1.59 -15.23
CA ILE A 95 -5.92 -2.94 -15.18
C ILE A 95 -6.70 -3.21 -16.45
N ARG A 96 -6.67 -4.45 -16.88
CA ARG A 96 -7.44 -4.93 -18.03
C ARG A 96 -7.93 -6.35 -17.77
N VAL A 97 -9.22 -6.53 -17.83
CA VAL A 97 -9.84 -7.85 -17.71
C VAL A 97 -9.88 -8.54 -19.09
N LYS A 98 -9.49 -9.81 -19.13
CA LYS A 98 -9.59 -10.61 -20.36
C LYS A 98 -11.04 -10.95 -20.65
N PRO A 99 -11.46 -10.94 -21.93
CA PRO A 99 -12.85 -11.21 -22.31
C PRO A 99 -13.28 -12.67 -22.07
N ASN A 100 -12.32 -13.59 -22.08
CA ASN A 100 -12.62 -15.02 -21.90
C ASN A 100 -12.68 -15.39 -20.41
N GLN A 101 -13.68 -16.19 -20.07
CA GLN A 101 -13.71 -16.87 -18.78
C GLN A 101 -12.62 -17.94 -18.72
N THR A 102 -11.89 -17.98 -17.62
CA THR A 102 -10.78 -18.89 -17.43
C THR A 102 -10.73 -19.32 -15.94
N PRO A 103 -10.79 -20.61 -15.62
CA PRO A 103 -10.64 -21.04 -14.24
C PRO A 103 -9.24 -20.67 -13.69
N VAL A 104 -9.13 -20.49 -12.40
CA VAL A 104 -7.85 -20.25 -11.73
C VAL A 104 -6.88 -21.40 -12.01
N THR A 105 -7.38 -22.64 -11.93
CA THR A 105 -6.67 -23.87 -12.29
C THR A 105 -7.65 -24.94 -12.72
N GLU A 106 -7.22 -25.88 -13.54
CA GLU A 106 -8.00 -27.08 -13.89
C GLU A 106 -7.85 -28.21 -12.85
N ASP A 107 -6.80 -28.14 -12.03
CA ASP A 107 -6.54 -29.10 -10.97
C ASP A 107 -7.39 -28.78 -9.73
N LYS A 108 -8.34 -29.67 -9.42
CA LYS A 108 -9.24 -29.51 -8.27
C LYS A 108 -8.52 -29.55 -6.92
N ALA A 109 -7.42 -30.28 -6.81
CA ALA A 109 -6.66 -30.34 -5.57
C ALA A 109 -5.93 -29.01 -5.33
N VAL A 110 -5.33 -28.44 -6.37
CA VAL A 110 -4.70 -27.11 -6.31
C VAL A 110 -5.76 -26.04 -6.01
N LEU A 111 -6.94 -26.11 -6.64
CA LEU A 111 -8.03 -25.17 -6.38
C LEU A 111 -8.49 -25.22 -4.91
N SER A 112 -8.68 -26.42 -4.35
CA SER A 112 -9.06 -26.58 -2.94
C SER A 112 -8.00 -25.95 -2.03
N THR A 113 -6.73 -26.26 -2.26
CA THR A 113 -5.63 -25.66 -1.49
C THR A 113 -5.60 -24.14 -1.58
N LEU A 114 -5.78 -23.57 -2.77
CA LEU A 114 -5.81 -22.11 -2.96
C LEU A 114 -6.95 -21.42 -2.21
N LEU A 115 -8.10 -22.11 -2.05
CA LEU A 115 -9.25 -21.57 -1.34
C LEU A 115 -9.17 -21.78 0.18
N ASP A 116 -8.62 -22.93 0.61
CA ASP A 116 -8.54 -23.32 2.02
C ASP A 116 -7.36 -22.68 2.76
N ASP A 117 -6.23 -22.49 2.07
CA ASP A 117 -4.97 -21.94 2.63
C ASP A 117 -4.83 -20.41 2.44
N GLN A 118 -5.94 -19.69 2.35
CA GLN A 118 -5.88 -18.24 2.30
C GLN A 118 -5.43 -17.67 3.65
N LYS A 119 -4.30 -16.97 3.66
CA LYS A 119 -3.80 -16.31 4.85
C LYS A 119 -4.72 -15.17 5.27
N ASP A 120 -4.85 -14.93 6.57
CA ASP A 120 -5.48 -13.69 7.06
C ASP A 120 -4.52 -12.52 6.78
N ILE A 121 -5.06 -11.39 6.35
CA ILE A 121 -4.27 -10.16 6.12
C ILE A 121 -3.54 -9.72 7.40
N ARG A 122 -4.09 -10.00 8.58
CA ARG A 122 -3.50 -9.70 9.88
C ARG A 122 -2.25 -10.52 10.19
N GLU A 123 -2.10 -11.69 9.56
CA GLU A 123 -0.89 -12.51 9.67
C GLU A 123 0.26 -11.95 8.82
N VAL A 124 -0.08 -11.18 7.78
CA VAL A 124 0.89 -10.58 6.86
C VAL A 124 1.36 -9.21 7.35
N TYR A 125 0.46 -8.47 8.01
CA TYR A 125 0.74 -7.12 8.54
C TYR A 125 0.65 -7.13 10.06
N ASN A 126 1.75 -6.78 10.70
CA ASN A 126 1.77 -6.59 12.14
C ASN A 126 1.03 -5.29 12.50
N GLU A 127 0.01 -5.40 13.34
CA GLU A 127 -0.73 -4.25 13.86
C GLU A 127 0.03 -3.76 15.11
N LEU A 128 0.58 -2.56 15.03
CA LEU A 128 1.28 -1.93 16.12
C LEU A 128 0.27 -1.28 17.09
N SER A 129 0.56 -1.35 18.37
CA SER A 129 -0.18 -0.61 19.40
C SER A 129 0.05 0.90 19.25
N TYR A 130 -0.76 1.69 19.96
CA TYR A 130 -0.61 3.14 19.96
C TYR A 130 0.79 3.58 20.48
N ASP A 131 1.27 2.95 21.54
CA ASP A 131 2.56 3.27 22.15
C ASP A 131 3.73 2.94 21.22
N GLU A 132 3.68 1.76 20.56
CA GLU A 132 4.68 1.37 19.54
C GLU A 132 4.67 2.32 18.33
N LEU A 133 3.49 2.78 17.89
CA LEU A 133 3.38 3.77 16.82
C LEU A 133 3.92 5.14 17.24
N ALA A 134 3.70 5.55 18.49
CA ALA A 134 4.22 6.80 19.02
C ALA A 134 5.77 6.76 19.12
N GLU A 135 6.34 5.65 19.61
CA GLU A 135 7.78 5.44 19.67
C GLU A 135 8.40 5.44 18.26
N ALA A 136 7.82 4.68 17.33
CA ALA A 136 8.30 4.63 15.95
C ALA A 136 8.23 6.01 15.25
N LEU A 137 7.20 6.80 15.55
CA LEU A 137 7.07 8.17 15.03
C LEU A 137 8.11 9.10 15.65
N HIS A 138 8.36 8.99 16.97
CA HIS A 138 9.39 9.77 17.67
C HIS A 138 10.78 9.49 17.08
N ASP A 139 11.14 8.22 16.90
CA ASP A 139 12.44 7.82 16.35
C ASP A 139 12.61 8.29 14.90
N TRP A 140 11.51 8.26 14.12
CA TRP A 140 11.53 8.76 12.75
C TRP A 140 11.69 10.28 12.67
N LEU A 141 11.14 11.03 13.64
CA LEU A 141 11.28 12.48 13.73
C LEU A 141 12.65 12.91 14.25
N ASN A 142 13.26 12.10 15.10
CA ASN A 142 14.54 12.37 15.75
C ASN A 142 15.55 11.24 15.45
N PRO A 143 16.02 11.09 14.21
CA PRO A 143 16.98 10.04 13.88
C PRO A 143 18.27 10.27 14.69
N SER A 144 18.63 9.33 15.54
CA SER A 144 19.92 9.35 16.24
C SER A 144 21.02 9.07 15.24
N ASP A 145 22.12 9.82 15.31
CA ASP A 145 23.29 9.69 14.42
C ASP A 145 23.99 8.31 14.47
N GLU A 146 23.54 7.41 15.35
CA GLU A 146 24.12 6.08 15.54
C GLU A 146 23.49 4.95 14.69
N ASP A 147 22.34 5.17 14.06
CA ASP A 147 21.60 4.12 13.30
C ASP A 147 21.89 4.07 11.81
N GLY A 148 23.02 4.62 11.36
CA GLY A 148 23.45 4.58 9.95
C GLY A 148 23.72 3.19 9.38
N GLU A 149 23.64 2.10 10.15
CA GLU A 149 24.09 0.77 9.70
C GLU A 149 23.26 -0.44 10.12
N LYS A 150 22.01 -0.31 10.52
CA LYS A 150 21.17 -1.49 10.79
C LYS A 150 19.80 -1.43 10.12
N GLY A 151 19.69 -2.24 9.07
CA GLY A 151 18.42 -2.87 8.70
C GLY A 151 17.56 -2.16 7.68
N SER A 152 18.13 -1.89 6.50
CA SER A 152 17.30 -1.69 5.31
C SER A 152 16.86 -3.05 4.76
N GLU A 153 15.79 -3.59 5.27
CA GLU A 153 15.02 -4.57 4.51
C GLU A 153 14.23 -3.84 3.43
N LYS A 154 14.54 -4.23 2.19
CA LYS A 154 14.15 -3.59 0.94
C LYS A 154 12.65 -3.55 0.75
N THR A 155 12.00 -2.45 1.10
CA THR A 155 10.78 -2.05 0.41
C THR A 155 11.19 -1.06 -0.69
N ASN A 156 11.03 -1.50 -1.94
CA ASN A 156 11.31 -0.70 -3.13
C ASN A 156 10.46 0.57 -3.14
N THR A 157 11.05 1.69 -2.70
CA THR A 157 10.51 3.02 -2.99
C THR A 157 11.68 3.88 -3.47
N PRO A 158 11.74 4.27 -4.73
CA PRO A 158 12.86 5.06 -5.24
C PRO A 158 12.73 6.54 -4.83
N ALA A 159 13.83 7.08 -4.36
CA ALA A 159 14.22 8.49 -4.43
C ALA A 159 13.45 9.53 -3.60
N THR A 160 13.18 9.29 -2.30
CA THR A 160 12.63 10.37 -1.47
C THR A 160 13.45 10.66 -0.19
N SER A 161 14.49 9.89 0.11
CA SER A 161 15.25 10.01 1.37
C SER A 161 16.02 11.32 1.52
N LYS A 162 16.65 11.85 0.47
CA LYS A 162 17.44 13.09 0.55
C LYS A 162 16.62 14.38 0.74
N ALA A 163 15.33 14.36 0.36
CA ALA A 163 14.45 15.53 0.56
C ALA A 163 13.76 15.52 1.95
N LEU A 164 13.82 14.39 2.66
CA LEU A 164 13.25 14.27 4.00
C LEU A 164 14.19 14.81 5.09
N GLU A 165 15.49 14.52 5.02
CA GLU A 165 16.47 14.98 6.02
C GLU A 165 16.52 16.52 6.13
N SER A 166 16.34 17.22 5.02
CA SER A 166 16.30 18.70 5.03
C SER A 166 14.96 19.29 5.50
N ALA A 167 13.87 18.52 5.54
CA ALA A 167 12.56 19.00 6.00
C ALA A 167 12.38 18.86 7.53
N VAL A 168 12.97 17.81 8.12
CA VAL A 168 12.86 17.54 9.57
C VAL A 168 13.69 18.53 10.41
N THR A 169 14.83 18.98 9.89
CA THR A 169 15.71 19.92 10.61
C THR A 169 15.24 21.37 10.62
N SER A 170 14.17 21.71 9.88
CA SER A 170 13.72 23.12 9.73
C SER A 170 12.37 23.43 10.39
N THR A 171 11.71 22.46 11.05
CA THR A 171 10.38 22.68 11.63
C THR A 171 10.44 22.73 13.16
N THR A 172 10.50 23.94 13.71
CA THR A 172 10.44 24.21 15.15
C THR A 172 9.12 23.77 15.80
N GLY A 173 8.06 23.57 15.02
CA GLY A 173 6.72 23.19 15.52
C GLY A 173 6.44 21.69 15.58
N VAL A 174 7.31 20.85 15.03
CA VAL A 174 7.05 19.38 14.95
C VAL A 174 7.24 18.72 16.30
N ASN A 175 8.30 19.08 17.04
CA ASN A 175 8.56 18.56 18.37
C ASN A 175 7.51 19.05 19.38
N ASP A 176 7.13 20.33 19.30
CA ASP A 176 6.06 20.89 20.16
C ASP A 176 4.71 20.19 19.92
N ALA A 177 4.38 19.89 18.65
CA ALA A 177 3.16 19.18 18.29
C ALA A 177 3.18 17.70 18.71
N PHE A 178 4.37 17.09 18.74
CA PHE A 178 4.56 15.74 19.24
C PHE A 178 4.41 15.69 20.78
N ASP A 179 5.11 16.56 21.50
CA ASP A 179 5.09 16.61 22.96
C ASP A 179 3.68 16.90 23.50
N ASP A 180 2.90 17.74 22.80
CA ASP A 180 1.52 18.08 23.18
C ASP A 180 0.51 16.91 22.97
N LEU A 181 0.88 15.91 22.18
CA LEU A 181 0.03 14.74 21.94
C LEU A 181 0.41 13.51 22.73
N PHE A 182 1.69 13.36 23.10
CA PHE A 182 2.22 12.12 23.66
C PHE A 182 2.81 12.27 25.07
N ASN A 183 2.94 13.49 25.61
CA ASN A 183 3.29 13.83 26.98
C ASN A 183 2.14 14.53 27.71
#